data_af7c34f84715a71cdadeaeb3128edd41
#
_entry.id   af7c34f84715a71cdadeaeb3128edd41
#
_cell.length_a   1.000
_cell.length_b   1.000
_cell.length_c   1.000
_cell.angle_alpha   90.00
_cell.angle_beta   90.00
_cell.angle_gamma   90.00
#
_symmetry.space_group_name_H-M   'P 1'
#
loop_
_entity.id
_entity.type
_entity.pdbx_description
1 polymer ?
#
loop_
_entity_poly.entity_id
_entity_poly.type
_entity_poly.pdbx_seq_one_letter_code
_entity_poly.pdbx_strand_id
1 'polypeptide(L)'
;MTPPLLLAKPLRRVTLVLGSVWLAGCALVPIQPGATRAEVLAKYGKPSAEVALPAGTRLQYSYQPAGQSAWMVDLDASGRVVSAKEALTLNEFFKIGLGRWTRVDVQREFGRPAAISHVASWPGDVLVYRWLDANTPMLFWVYLDAGNVVQRTGQGLDLPPKEND
;
A
#
# COMPACT_ATOMS: atom_id res chain seq x y z
N MET A 1 48.76 -6.42 -75.75
CA MET A 1 49.05 -6.11 -74.33
C MET A 1 47.75 -5.63 -73.70
N THR A 2 47.05 -6.53 -73.08
CA THR A 2 45.73 -6.27 -72.36
C THR A 2 45.99 -6.22 -70.88
N PRO A 3 45.53 -5.20 -70.13
CA PRO A 3 45.63 -5.19 -68.66
C PRO A 3 44.54 -6.03 -68.03
N PRO A 4 44.76 -6.60 -66.80
CA PRO A 4 43.84 -7.50 -66.16
C PRO A 4 42.72 -6.76 -65.42
N LEU A 5 41.51 -7.30 -65.52
CA LEU A 5 40.34 -6.89 -64.75
C LEU A 5 40.54 -7.17 -63.23
N LEU A 6 40.47 -6.13 -62.41
CA LEU A 6 40.39 -6.22 -61.00
C LEU A 6 38.95 -6.50 -60.58
N LEU A 7 38.69 -7.70 -60.00
CA LEU A 7 37.45 -8.14 -59.50
C LEU A 7 37.23 -7.49 -58.12
N ALA A 8 36.32 -6.52 -58.02
CA ALA A 8 35.88 -5.93 -56.72
C ALA A 8 34.96 -6.87 -55.98
N LYS A 9 35.33 -7.28 -54.76
CA LYS A 9 34.49 -8.04 -53.86
C LYS A 9 33.40 -7.15 -53.26
N PRO A 10 32.12 -7.58 -53.21
CA PRO A 10 31.08 -6.81 -52.56
C PRO A 10 31.23 -6.89 -51.03
N LEU A 11 31.33 -5.71 -50.40
CA LEU A 11 31.34 -5.51 -48.95
C LEU A 11 29.93 -5.76 -48.38
N ARG A 12 29.75 -6.87 -47.70
CA ARG A 12 28.50 -7.27 -47.07
C ARG A 12 28.27 -6.40 -45.84
N ARG A 13 27.39 -5.38 -45.97
CA ARG A 13 26.98 -4.52 -44.87
C ARG A 13 26.15 -5.35 -43.86
N VAL A 14 26.74 -5.68 -42.72
CA VAL A 14 26.03 -6.24 -41.59
C VAL A 14 25.34 -5.09 -40.87
N THR A 15 24.02 -4.98 -41.03
CA THR A 15 23.20 -4.03 -40.30
C THR A 15 22.94 -4.59 -38.90
N LEU A 16 23.63 -4.04 -37.91
CA LEU A 16 23.42 -4.36 -36.50
C LEU A 16 22.14 -3.66 -36.05
N VAL A 17 21.04 -4.41 -35.91
CA VAL A 17 19.80 -3.91 -35.34
C VAL A 17 19.98 -3.96 -33.82
N LEU A 18 20.28 -2.80 -33.20
CA LEU A 18 20.22 -2.64 -31.75
C LEU A 18 18.73 -2.65 -31.35
N GLY A 19 18.27 -3.78 -30.87
CA GLY A 19 16.99 -3.89 -30.20
C GLY A 19 17.03 -3.12 -28.90
N SER A 20 16.36 -1.96 -28.84
CA SER A 20 16.14 -1.18 -27.62
C SER A 20 15.17 -1.96 -26.75
N VAL A 21 15.67 -2.68 -25.75
CA VAL A 21 14.85 -3.25 -24.67
C VAL A 21 14.37 -2.09 -23.81
N TRP A 22 13.12 -1.69 -24.00
CA TRP A 22 12.44 -0.77 -23.10
C TRP A 22 12.20 -1.51 -21.78
N LEU A 23 13.05 -1.29 -20.80
CA LEU A 23 12.77 -1.58 -19.39
C LEU A 23 11.64 -0.63 -18.96
N ALA A 24 10.39 -1.06 -19.12
CA ALA A 24 9.27 -0.44 -18.45
C ALA A 24 9.49 -0.62 -16.94
N GLY A 25 10.14 0.34 -16.32
CA GLY A 25 10.20 0.43 -14.87
C GLY A 25 8.77 0.47 -14.36
N CYS A 26 8.39 -0.53 -13.54
CA CYS A 26 7.15 -0.51 -12.78
C CYS A 26 7.21 0.61 -11.74
N ALA A 27 7.11 1.86 -12.18
CA ALA A 27 6.72 2.93 -11.30
C ALA A 27 5.28 2.59 -10.85
N LEU A 28 5.06 2.46 -9.55
CA LEU A 28 3.74 2.32 -8.96
C LEU A 28 2.98 3.62 -9.24
N VAL A 29 2.41 3.73 -10.45
CA VAL A 29 1.54 4.85 -10.79
C VAL A 29 0.33 4.75 -9.89
N PRO A 30 -0.03 5.77 -9.10
CA PRO A 30 -1.22 5.74 -8.27
C PRO A 30 -2.47 5.37 -9.10
N ILE A 31 -3.40 4.65 -8.49
CA ILE A 31 -4.70 4.37 -9.12
C ILE A 31 -5.40 5.71 -9.33
N GLN A 32 -5.83 5.96 -10.56
CA GLN A 32 -6.52 7.19 -10.91
C GLN A 32 -8.02 7.05 -10.67
N PRO A 33 -8.72 8.11 -10.23
CA PRO A 33 -10.17 8.15 -10.22
C PRO A 33 -10.75 7.81 -11.60
N GLY A 34 -11.84 7.06 -11.63
CA GLY A 34 -12.48 6.57 -12.86
C GLY A 34 -11.99 5.20 -13.34
N ALA A 35 -10.85 4.70 -12.87
CA ALA A 35 -10.38 3.35 -13.17
C ALA A 35 -11.43 2.31 -12.72
N THR A 36 -11.54 1.22 -13.46
CA THR A 36 -12.46 0.15 -13.14
C THR A 36 -11.92 -0.78 -12.07
N ARG A 37 -12.78 -1.51 -11.37
CA ARG A 37 -12.36 -2.56 -10.42
C ARG A 37 -11.44 -3.59 -11.09
N ALA A 38 -11.71 -3.96 -12.35
CA ALA A 38 -10.87 -4.91 -13.09
C ALA A 38 -9.43 -4.39 -13.29
N GLU A 39 -9.27 -3.11 -13.63
CA GLU A 39 -7.96 -2.47 -13.77
C GLU A 39 -7.22 -2.41 -12.43
N VAL A 40 -7.93 -2.12 -11.32
CA VAL A 40 -7.36 -2.16 -9.98
C VAL A 40 -6.86 -3.56 -9.64
N LEU A 41 -7.68 -4.59 -9.85
CA LEU A 41 -7.30 -5.98 -9.58
C LEU A 41 -6.17 -6.48 -10.50
N ALA A 42 -6.16 -6.07 -11.77
CA ALA A 42 -5.08 -6.41 -12.70
C ALA A 42 -3.73 -5.80 -12.26
N LYS A 43 -3.77 -4.61 -11.66
CA LYS A 43 -2.58 -3.88 -11.24
C LYS A 43 -2.06 -4.27 -9.87
N TYR A 44 -2.94 -4.41 -8.87
CA TYR A 44 -2.59 -4.61 -7.48
C TYR A 44 -2.92 -6.02 -6.96
N GLY A 45 -3.54 -6.85 -7.80
CA GLY A 45 -3.96 -8.19 -7.42
C GLY A 45 -5.16 -8.21 -6.50
N LYS A 46 -5.31 -9.31 -5.77
CA LYS A 46 -6.41 -9.50 -4.82
C LYS A 46 -6.22 -8.60 -3.59
N PRO A 47 -7.25 -7.83 -3.19
CA PRO A 47 -7.18 -7.04 -1.96
C PRO A 47 -7.09 -7.93 -0.72
N SER A 48 -6.48 -7.42 0.34
CA SER A 48 -6.41 -8.08 1.66
C SER A 48 -7.80 -8.18 2.32
N ALA A 49 -8.67 -7.20 2.04
CA ALA A 49 -10.09 -7.23 2.44
C ALA A 49 -10.94 -6.36 1.51
N GLU A 50 -12.24 -6.64 1.50
CA GLU A 50 -13.27 -5.82 0.85
C GLU A 50 -14.28 -5.40 1.90
N VAL A 51 -14.59 -4.12 1.97
CA VAL A 51 -15.49 -3.52 2.96
C VAL A 51 -16.61 -2.78 2.24
N ALA A 52 -17.86 -3.09 2.59
CA ALA A 52 -19.00 -2.35 2.08
C ALA A 52 -18.99 -0.91 2.65
N LEU A 53 -19.22 0.06 1.77
CA LEU A 53 -19.42 1.47 2.11
C LEU A 53 -20.85 1.88 1.74
N PRO A 54 -21.40 2.96 2.33
CA PRO A 54 -22.74 3.44 1.97
C PRO A 54 -22.93 3.73 0.48
N ALA A 55 -21.86 4.14 -0.23
CA ALA A 55 -21.87 4.53 -1.64
C ALA A 55 -21.12 3.55 -2.56
N GLY A 56 -20.73 2.37 -2.08
CA GLY A 56 -19.96 1.42 -2.89
C GLY A 56 -19.13 0.44 -2.10
N THR A 57 -17.89 0.20 -2.50
CA THR A 57 -17.02 -0.80 -1.88
C THR A 57 -15.60 -0.24 -1.72
N ARG A 58 -14.97 -0.49 -0.58
CA ARG A 58 -13.55 -0.24 -0.34
C ARG A 58 -12.76 -1.52 -0.55
N LEU A 59 -11.75 -1.47 -1.40
CA LEU A 59 -10.71 -2.49 -1.51
C LEU A 59 -9.54 -2.08 -0.62
N GLN A 60 -9.17 -2.94 0.33
CA GLN A 60 -8.05 -2.71 1.22
C GLN A 60 -6.83 -3.50 0.73
N TYR A 61 -5.70 -2.83 0.61
CA TYR A 61 -4.40 -3.42 0.28
C TYR A 61 -3.45 -3.13 1.44
N SER A 62 -3.60 -3.91 2.52
CA SER A 62 -2.76 -3.78 3.71
C SER A 62 -1.56 -4.71 3.61
N TYR A 63 -0.37 -4.16 3.84
CA TYR A 63 0.89 -4.91 3.93
C TYR A 63 1.24 -5.30 5.37
N GLN A 64 0.37 -4.98 6.33
CA GLN A 64 0.54 -5.40 7.73
C GLN A 64 0.49 -6.94 7.86
N PRO A 65 1.25 -7.56 8.77
CA PRO A 65 2.18 -6.97 9.75
C PRO A 65 3.59 -6.70 9.21
N ALA A 66 3.97 -7.29 8.06
CA ALA A 66 5.35 -7.21 7.57
C ALA A 66 5.72 -5.84 6.98
N GLY A 67 4.77 -5.19 6.30
CA GLY A 67 4.95 -3.87 5.71
C GLY A 67 4.40 -2.75 6.60
N GLN A 68 4.59 -1.51 6.16
CA GLN A 68 4.28 -0.28 6.88
C GLN A 68 3.33 0.63 6.08
N SER A 69 2.57 0.05 5.15
CA SER A 69 1.59 0.78 4.35
C SER A 69 0.27 0.02 4.22
N ALA A 70 -0.81 0.76 3.99
CA ALA A 70 -2.13 0.22 3.67
C ALA A 70 -2.88 1.17 2.75
N TRP A 71 -3.11 0.73 1.52
CA TRP A 71 -3.84 1.50 0.53
C TRP A 71 -5.32 1.18 0.58
N MET A 72 -6.14 2.23 0.62
CA MET A 72 -7.59 2.15 0.56
C MET A 72 -8.06 2.69 -0.78
N VAL A 73 -8.74 1.84 -1.55
CA VAL A 73 -9.28 2.17 -2.86
C VAL A 73 -10.80 2.08 -2.77
N ASP A 74 -11.46 3.23 -2.84
CA ASP A 74 -12.91 3.31 -2.77
C ASP A 74 -13.49 3.28 -4.19
N LEU A 75 -14.43 2.37 -4.40
CA LEU A 75 -15.19 2.22 -5.61
C LEU A 75 -16.62 2.71 -5.37
N ASP A 76 -17.22 3.35 -6.36
CA ASP A 76 -18.65 3.65 -6.38
C ASP A 76 -19.49 2.40 -6.65
N ALA A 77 -20.83 2.56 -6.67
CA ALA A 77 -21.77 1.50 -6.97
C ALA A 77 -21.60 0.90 -8.37
N SER A 78 -21.00 1.62 -9.32
CA SER A 78 -20.68 1.13 -10.67
C SER A 78 -19.35 0.38 -10.75
N GLY A 79 -18.59 0.29 -9.65
CA GLY A 79 -17.29 -0.34 -9.57
C GLY A 79 -16.14 0.52 -10.13
N ARG A 80 -16.30 1.83 -10.17
CA ARG A 80 -15.26 2.77 -10.57
C ARG A 80 -14.59 3.41 -9.35
N VAL A 81 -13.29 3.62 -9.44
CA VAL A 81 -12.50 4.27 -8.40
C VAL A 81 -12.94 5.72 -8.23
N VAL A 82 -13.34 6.08 -7.03
CA VAL A 82 -13.63 7.46 -6.61
C VAL A 82 -12.52 8.06 -5.77
N SER A 83 -11.78 7.22 -5.03
CA SER A 83 -10.59 7.65 -4.29
C SER A 83 -9.60 6.50 -4.11
N ALA A 84 -8.33 6.86 -3.99
CA ALA A 84 -7.26 5.94 -3.59
C ALA A 84 -6.28 6.69 -2.69
N LYS A 85 -6.01 6.16 -1.48
CA LYS A 85 -5.14 6.83 -0.51
C LYS A 85 -4.32 5.84 0.30
N GLU A 86 -3.12 6.27 0.70
CA GLU A 86 -2.37 5.63 1.79
C GLU A 86 -3.06 5.98 3.10
N ALA A 87 -3.46 4.97 3.86
CA ALA A 87 -4.20 5.17 5.09
C ALA A 87 -3.30 5.28 6.34
N LEU A 88 -2.10 4.66 6.32
CA LEU A 88 -1.21 4.68 7.47
C LEU A 88 -0.33 5.93 7.44
N THR A 89 -0.96 7.08 7.63
CA THR A 89 -0.30 8.38 7.73
C THR A 89 -0.80 9.14 8.95
N LEU A 90 0.02 10.05 9.48
CA LEU A 90 -0.34 10.84 10.66
C LEU A 90 -1.64 11.65 10.43
N ASN A 91 -1.81 12.21 9.23
CA ASN A 91 -3.01 12.97 8.89
C ASN A 91 -4.28 12.11 8.91
N GLU A 92 -4.21 10.84 8.50
CA GLU A 92 -5.34 9.93 8.56
C GLU A 92 -5.59 9.47 10.00
N PHE A 93 -4.54 9.17 10.77
CA PHE A 93 -4.66 8.80 12.18
C PHE A 93 -5.31 9.88 13.04
N PHE A 94 -5.06 11.16 12.76
CA PHE A 94 -5.71 12.27 13.48
C PHE A 94 -7.22 12.38 13.25
N LYS A 95 -7.78 11.66 12.28
CA LYS A 95 -9.23 11.59 12.06
C LYS A 95 -9.95 10.65 13.03
N ILE A 96 -9.20 9.87 13.81
CA ILE A 96 -9.78 8.93 14.76
C ILE A 96 -10.60 9.66 15.81
N GLY A 97 -11.90 9.35 15.85
CA GLY A 97 -12.83 9.95 16.82
C GLY A 97 -12.75 9.24 18.16
N LEU A 98 -12.07 9.85 19.13
CA LEU A 98 -12.04 9.32 20.52
C LEU A 98 -13.44 9.31 21.13
N GLY A 99 -13.79 8.25 21.86
CA GLY A 99 -15.10 8.02 22.44
C GLY A 99 -16.22 7.73 21.44
N ARG A 100 -15.91 7.64 20.14
CA ARG A 100 -16.92 7.43 19.08
C ARG A 100 -16.60 6.29 18.14
N TRP A 101 -15.34 6.20 17.63
CA TRP A 101 -14.95 5.15 16.72
C TRP A 101 -14.83 3.82 17.47
N THR A 102 -15.31 2.78 16.83
CA THR A 102 -15.18 1.40 17.30
C THR A 102 -13.99 0.72 16.62
N ARG A 103 -13.65 -0.47 17.09
CA ARG A 103 -12.69 -1.37 16.42
C ARG A 103 -13.03 -1.53 14.92
N VAL A 104 -14.31 -1.69 14.60
CA VAL A 104 -14.79 -1.87 13.22
C VAL A 104 -14.50 -0.63 12.40
N ASP A 105 -14.71 0.57 12.95
CA ASP A 105 -14.42 1.82 12.27
C ASP A 105 -12.92 1.97 12.00
N VAL A 106 -12.08 1.67 13.00
CA VAL A 106 -10.62 1.70 12.84
C VAL A 106 -10.16 0.73 11.75
N GLN A 107 -10.65 -0.51 11.77
CA GLN A 107 -10.26 -1.51 10.77
C GLN A 107 -10.83 -1.21 9.37
N ARG A 108 -11.98 -0.55 9.30
CA ARG A 108 -12.53 -0.07 8.03
C ARG A 108 -11.64 1.00 7.41
N GLU A 109 -11.09 1.92 8.22
CA GLU A 109 -10.28 3.04 7.72
C GLU A 109 -8.81 2.68 7.51
N PHE A 110 -8.22 1.81 8.34
CA PHE A 110 -6.78 1.50 8.33
C PHE A 110 -6.45 0.05 7.94
N GLY A 111 -7.46 -0.80 7.78
CA GLY A 111 -7.28 -2.23 7.56
C GLY A 111 -6.90 -2.97 8.84
N ARG A 112 -6.46 -4.22 8.66
CA ARG A 112 -6.02 -5.08 9.77
C ARG A 112 -4.78 -4.49 10.44
N PRO A 113 -4.72 -4.42 11.78
CA PRO A 113 -3.52 -4.00 12.50
C PRO A 113 -2.38 -5.02 12.35
N ALA A 114 -1.13 -4.57 12.56
CA ALA A 114 0.04 -5.43 12.61
C ALA A 114 -0.02 -6.42 13.77
N ALA A 115 -0.51 -5.93 14.92
CA ALA A 115 -0.70 -6.75 16.12
C ALA A 115 -1.87 -6.23 16.94
N ILE A 116 -2.40 -7.09 17.80
CA ILE A 116 -3.30 -6.73 18.89
C ILE A 116 -2.55 -7.03 20.17
N SER A 117 -2.34 -6.02 20.99
CA SER A 117 -1.61 -6.11 22.25
C SER A 117 -2.56 -5.94 23.45
N HIS A 118 -2.20 -6.57 24.56
CA HIS A 118 -2.86 -6.42 25.84
C HIS A 118 -1.87 -5.81 26.82
N VAL A 119 -2.23 -4.68 27.42
CA VAL A 119 -1.42 -3.97 28.41
C VAL A 119 -2.08 -4.11 29.76
N ALA A 120 -1.36 -4.62 30.76
CA ALA A 120 -1.92 -4.92 32.10
C ALA A 120 -2.62 -3.71 32.77
N SER A 121 -2.18 -2.49 32.45
CA SER A 121 -2.77 -1.25 32.97
C SER A 121 -3.93 -0.70 32.12
N TRP A 122 -4.36 -1.44 31.09
CA TRP A 122 -5.41 -1.00 30.17
C TRP A 122 -6.50 -2.07 30.03
N PRO A 123 -7.81 -1.72 30.20
CA PRO A 123 -8.89 -2.71 30.30
C PRO A 123 -9.34 -3.34 28.98
N GLY A 124 -8.79 -2.92 27.85
CA GLY A 124 -9.17 -3.42 26.53
C GLY A 124 -7.97 -3.71 25.65
N ASP A 125 -8.24 -3.95 24.36
CA ASP A 125 -7.21 -4.22 23.39
C ASP A 125 -6.50 -2.94 22.92
N VAL A 126 -5.24 -3.10 22.51
CA VAL A 126 -4.46 -2.06 21.82
C VAL A 126 -4.17 -2.54 20.41
N LEU A 127 -4.76 -1.88 19.41
CA LEU A 127 -4.44 -2.15 18.01
C LEU A 127 -3.13 -1.44 17.66
N VAL A 128 -2.18 -2.21 17.12
CA VAL A 128 -0.85 -1.69 16.77
C VAL A 128 -0.73 -1.65 15.26
N TYR A 129 -0.43 -0.48 14.71
CA TYR A 129 -0.15 -0.27 13.30
C TYR A 129 1.32 0.13 13.11
N ARG A 130 1.99 -0.49 12.15
CA ARG A 130 3.33 -0.09 11.70
C ARG A 130 3.18 0.87 10.55
N TRP A 131 3.89 2.01 10.60
CA TRP A 131 3.82 3.03 9.55
C TRP A 131 5.17 3.73 9.37
N LEU A 132 5.28 4.57 8.34
CA LEU A 132 6.49 5.36 8.07
C LEU A 132 6.19 6.84 8.23
N ASP A 133 6.98 7.50 9.08
CA ASP A 133 7.08 8.96 9.11
C ASP A 133 8.33 9.37 8.34
N ALA A 134 8.15 9.88 7.13
CA ALA A 134 9.23 10.28 6.20
C ALA A 134 10.31 9.21 5.99
N ASN A 135 10.23 7.99 6.17
CA ASN A 135 11.15 6.85 6.16
C ASN A 135 11.58 6.35 7.54
N THR A 136 11.12 6.99 8.61
CA THR A 136 11.37 6.49 9.98
C THR A 136 10.31 5.44 10.33
N PRO A 137 10.70 4.21 10.70
CA PRO A 137 9.76 3.21 11.18
C PRO A 137 9.10 3.63 12.48
N MET A 138 7.77 3.64 12.48
CA MET A 138 6.94 4.08 13.60
C MET A 138 5.88 3.05 13.94
N LEU A 139 5.45 3.06 15.20
CA LEU A 139 4.24 2.41 15.68
C LEU A 139 3.17 3.45 15.98
N PHE A 140 1.92 3.11 15.66
CA PHE A 140 0.76 3.84 16.11
C PHE A 140 -0.16 2.90 16.90
N TRP A 141 -0.56 3.33 18.09
CA TRP A 141 -1.40 2.55 18.99
C TRP A 141 -2.80 3.14 19.09
N VAL A 142 -3.81 2.29 18.96
CA VAL A 142 -5.21 2.64 19.17
C VAL A 142 -5.72 1.84 20.35
N TYR A 143 -5.98 2.52 21.46
CA TYR A 143 -6.42 1.92 22.72
C TYR A 143 -7.94 1.85 22.73
N LEU A 144 -8.46 0.65 22.83
CA LEU A 144 -9.89 0.38 22.92
C LEU A 144 -10.28 0.11 24.38
N ASP A 145 -11.50 0.49 24.76
CA ASP A 145 -12.08 0.03 26.02
C ASP A 145 -12.65 -1.39 25.88
N ALA A 146 -13.25 -1.90 26.98
CA ALA A 146 -13.90 -3.21 27.00
C ALA A 146 -15.08 -3.30 26.01
N GLY A 147 -15.68 -2.19 25.61
CA GLY A 147 -16.74 -2.08 24.61
C GLY A 147 -16.22 -1.96 23.17
N ASN A 148 -14.90 -2.06 22.95
CA ASN A 148 -14.22 -1.85 21.68
C ASN A 148 -14.36 -0.43 21.10
N VAL A 149 -14.53 0.59 21.95
CA VAL A 149 -14.56 2.00 21.57
C VAL A 149 -13.19 2.62 21.80
N VAL A 150 -12.70 3.41 20.84
CA VAL A 150 -11.39 4.08 20.93
C VAL A 150 -11.42 5.14 22.02
N GLN A 151 -10.54 5.00 23.01
CA GLN A 151 -10.42 5.96 24.12
C GLN A 151 -9.15 6.81 24.03
N ARG A 152 -8.09 6.26 23.42
CA ARG A 152 -6.79 6.93 23.34
C ARG A 152 -6.04 6.47 22.11
N THR A 153 -5.16 7.32 21.59
CA THR A 153 -4.14 6.99 20.59
C THR A 153 -2.76 7.38 21.09
N GLY A 154 -1.73 6.80 20.51
CA GLY A 154 -0.34 7.12 20.77
C GLY A 154 0.56 6.68 19.62
N GLN A 155 1.79 7.19 19.61
CA GLN A 155 2.78 6.78 18.61
C GLN A 155 4.17 6.74 19.22
N GLY A 156 5.09 6.00 18.58
CA GLY A 156 6.48 5.89 18.97
C GLY A 156 7.31 5.21 17.89
N LEU A 157 8.61 5.12 18.12
CA LEU A 157 9.52 4.44 17.20
C LEU A 157 9.27 2.93 17.18
N ASP A 158 9.32 2.34 15.98
CA ASP A 158 9.33 0.89 15.78
C ASP A 158 10.78 0.39 15.91
N LEU A 159 11.22 0.21 17.14
CA LEU A 159 12.57 -0.26 17.45
C LEU A 159 12.64 -1.79 17.33
N PRO A 160 13.76 -2.34 16.80
CA PRO A 160 13.97 -3.78 16.84
C PRO A 160 13.95 -4.27 18.29
N PRO A 161 13.54 -5.53 18.55
CA PRO A 161 13.65 -6.14 19.86
C PRO A 161 15.11 -6.01 20.34
N LYS A 162 15.30 -5.65 21.62
CA LYS A 162 16.64 -5.70 22.22
C LYS A 162 17.09 -7.15 22.16
N GLU A 163 18.22 -7.41 21.49
CA GLU A 163 18.92 -8.66 21.67
C GLU A 163 19.29 -8.72 23.17
N ASN A 164 18.72 -9.67 23.88
CA ASN A 164 19.18 -9.96 25.24
C ASN A 164 20.47 -10.77 25.08
N ASP A 165 21.60 -10.14 25.40
CA ASP A 165 22.88 -10.81 25.59
C ASP A 165 22.80 -11.86 26.71
#